data_94d9a22d88a99a3041a8078849c309d0
#
_entry.id   94d9a22d88a99a3041a8078849c309d0
#
_cell.length_a   1.000
_cell.length_b   1.000
_cell.length_c   1.000
_cell.angle_alpha   90.00
_cell.angle_beta   90.00
_cell.angle_gamma   90.00
#
_symmetry.space_group_name_H-M   'P 1'
#
loop_
_entity.id
_entity.type
_entity.pdbx_description
1 polymer ?
#
loop_
_entity_poly.entity_id
_entity_poly.type
_entity_poly.pdbx_seq_one_letter_code
_entity_poly.pdbx_strand_id
1 'polypeptide(L)'
;CNIQDPITREDYSRDPRNVARKSVNYLKSTGIGDTCHIGPEAEFFIFDDIRYEQTPNQAFYFLDSIEGQWNRGRDERPNLGHKLRHKEGYFPVPPADQMMNIRNEMMQTMIDSGLKVECQHHEVGTAGQAEIDLRFDELVKMADDMMMYKYIVKNVAAKHNRMVTFMPKPIFGDNGSGMHTHISLWKGGDPLFAGSGYAGLSEMA
;
A
#
# COMPACT_ATOMS: atom_id res chain seq x y z
N CYS A 1 -3.60 -4.48 18.44
CA CYS A 1 -4.32 -5.27 19.48
C CYS A 1 -4.40 -6.72 19.05
N ASN A 2 -4.38 -7.66 20.00
CA ASN A 2 -4.73 -9.06 19.78
C ASN A 2 -6.21 -9.26 20.09
N ILE A 3 -6.90 -10.06 19.29
CA ILE A 3 -8.28 -10.47 19.56
C ILE A 3 -8.23 -11.76 20.38
N GLN A 4 -8.96 -11.77 21.49
CA GLN A 4 -9.01 -12.89 22.42
C GLN A 4 -10.45 -13.26 22.75
N ASP A 5 -10.67 -14.51 23.10
CA ASP A 5 -11.92 -14.96 23.71
C ASP A 5 -12.15 -14.19 25.04
N PRO A 6 -13.32 -13.59 25.26
CA PRO A 6 -13.54 -12.78 26.46
C PRO A 6 -13.60 -13.57 27.75
N ILE A 7 -13.84 -14.89 27.68
CA ILE A 7 -13.98 -15.79 28.84
C ILE A 7 -12.68 -16.53 29.11
N THR A 8 -12.17 -17.26 28.10
CA THR A 8 -10.96 -18.10 28.26
C THR A 8 -9.67 -17.32 28.13
N ARG A 9 -9.70 -16.12 27.51
CA ARG A 9 -8.52 -15.30 27.18
C ARG A 9 -7.57 -15.96 26.18
N GLU A 10 -7.99 -17.01 25.53
CA GLU A 10 -7.24 -17.62 24.43
C GLU A 10 -7.23 -16.71 23.19
N ASP A 11 -6.10 -16.69 22.48
CA ASP A 11 -5.99 -15.91 21.23
C ASP A 11 -6.95 -16.44 20.18
N TYR A 12 -7.75 -15.55 19.58
CA TYR A 12 -8.66 -15.92 18.52
C TYR A 12 -7.91 -16.46 17.30
N SER A 13 -8.24 -17.67 16.90
CA SER A 13 -7.46 -18.42 15.90
C SER A 13 -7.44 -17.78 14.50
N ARG A 14 -8.45 -16.97 14.18
CA ARG A 14 -8.62 -16.29 12.87
C ARG A 14 -8.26 -14.79 12.92
N ASP A 15 -7.77 -14.31 14.05
CA ASP A 15 -7.21 -12.96 14.11
C ASP A 15 -6.00 -12.85 13.16
N PRO A 16 -6.01 -11.94 12.16
CA PRO A 16 -4.89 -11.81 11.22
C PRO A 16 -3.55 -11.60 11.90
N ARG A 17 -3.52 -10.82 12.98
CA ARG A 17 -2.29 -10.61 13.75
C ARG A 17 -1.82 -11.90 14.44
N ASN A 18 -2.75 -12.71 14.92
CA ASN A 18 -2.42 -14.02 15.48
C ASN A 18 -1.93 -15.00 14.40
N VAL A 19 -2.46 -14.92 13.17
CA VAL A 19 -1.94 -15.69 12.03
C VAL A 19 -0.48 -15.33 11.74
N ALA A 20 -0.14 -14.03 11.73
CA ALA A 20 1.25 -13.58 11.55
C ALA A 20 2.17 -14.12 12.68
N ARG A 21 1.73 -14.07 13.93
CA ARG A 21 2.46 -14.64 15.08
C ARG A 21 2.65 -16.16 14.94
N LYS A 22 1.63 -16.88 14.52
CA LYS A 22 1.72 -18.33 14.26
C LYS A 22 2.74 -18.64 13.16
N SER A 23 2.81 -17.82 12.11
CA SER A 23 3.76 -17.98 11.02
C SER A 23 5.20 -17.85 11.50
N VAL A 24 5.50 -16.86 12.35
CA VAL A 24 6.81 -16.71 12.98
C VAL A 24 7.14 -17.90 13.89
N ASN A 25 6.18 -18.34 14.70
CA ASN A 25 6.35 -19.49 15.58
C ASN A 25 6.59 -20.79 14.78
N TYR A 26 5.87 -20.94 13.66
CA TYR A 26 6.07 -22.09 12.77
C TYR A 26 7.48 -22.07 12.16
N LEU A 27 7.92 -20.92 11.61
CA LEU A 27 9.29 -20.79 11.10
C LEU A 27 10.32 -21.24 12.13
N LYS A 28 10.22 -20.75 13.37
CA LYS A 28 11.10 -21.15 14.47
C LYS A 28 11.03 -22.65 14.77
N SER A 29 9.84 -23.23 14.75
CA SER A 29 9.65 -24.66 15.04
C SER A 29 10.23 -25.59 13.99
N THR A 30 10.36 -25.14 12.73
CA THR A 30 11.00 -25.92 11.66
C THR A 30 12.51 -25.99 11.81
N GLY A 31 13.11 -25.10 12.60
CA GLY A 31 14.57 -24.96 12.69
C GLY A 31 15.24 -24.38 11.44
N ILE A 32 14.47 -24.02 10.42
CA ILE A 32 14.99 -23.40 9.16
C ILE A 32 15.50 -21.99 9.45
N GLY A 33 14.68 -21.18 10.10
CA GLY A 33 15.01 -19.80 10.42
C GLY A 33 14.38 -19.37 11.76
N ASP A 34 14.79 -18.21 12.25
CA ASP A 34 14.26 -17.63 13.49
C ASP A 34 13.62 -16.25 13.27
N THR A 35 13.93 -15.60 12.15
CA THR A 35 13.45 -14.27 11.83
C THR A 35 12.98 -14.21 10.38
N CYS A 36 11.84 -13.55 10.15
CA CYS A 36 11.29 -13.26 8.83
C CYS A 36 11.12 -11.75 8.73
N HIS A 37 11.79 -11.14 7.77
CA HIS A 37 11.56 -9.73 7.39
C HIS A 37 10.68 -9.68 6.15
N ILE A 38 9.78 -8.71 6.13
CA ILE A 38 8.93 -8.42 4.97
C ILE A 38 8.93 -6.92 4.66
N GLY A 39 8.81 -6.60 3.36
CA GLY A 39 8.67 -5.25 2.84
C GLY A 39 7.54 -5.21 1.82
N PRO A 40 6.31 -4.88 2.21
CA PRO A 40 5.19 -4.74 1.29
C PRO A 40 5.22 -3.38 0.58
N GLU A 41 4.94 -3.37 -0.71
CA GLU A 41 4.78 -2.20 -1.58
C GLU A 41 3.28 -2.03 -1.88
N ALA A 42 2.58 -1.30 -1.03
CA ALA A 42 1.13 -1.18 -1.13
C ALA A 42 0.74 0.01 -2.00
N GLU A 43 0.32 -0.26 -3.23
CA GLU A 43 -0.20 0.74 -4.14
C GLU A 43 -1.65 1.13 -3.81
N PHE A 44 -2.00 2.38 -4.14
CA PHE A 44 -3.35 2.91 -3.94
C PHE A 44 -3.68 4.01 -4.95
N PHE A 45 -4.96 4.32 -5.10
CA PHE A 45 -5.41 5.45 -5.91
C PHE A 45 -5.95 6.58 -5.03
N ILE A 46 -5.66 7.81 -5.42
CA ILE A 46 -6.20 9.04 -4.83
C ILE A 46 -7.22 9.64 -5.81
N PHE A 47 -8.48 9.74 -5.40
CA PHE A 47 -9.56 10.29 -6.22
C PHE A 47 -10.10 11.61 -5.66
N ASP A 48 -10.52 12.48 -6.56
CA ASP A 48 -11.19 13.75 -6.24
C ASP A 48 -12.67 13.53 -5.90
N ASP A 49 -13.31 12.57 -6.55
CA ASP A 49 -14.74 12.26 -6.34
C ASP A 49 -15.03 10.79 -6.64
N ILE A 50 -15.89 10.19 -5.84
CA ILE A 50 -16.41 8.84 -6.05
C ILE A 50 -17.90 8.86 -5.76
N ARG A 51 -18.68 8.40 -6.73
CA ARG A 51 -20.12 8.20 -6.62
C ARG A 51 -20.48 6.80 -7.06
N TYR A 52 -21.34 6.15 -6.35
CA TYR A 52 -21.83 4.85 -6.73
C TYR A 52 -23.26 4.65 -6.23
N GLU A 53 -23.97 3.81 -6.93
CA GLU A 53 -25.28 3.32 -6.51
C GLU A 53 -25.40 1.83 -6.87
N GLN A 54 -26.03 1.09 -5.98
CA GLN A 54 -26.37 -0.30 -6.23
C GLN A 54 -27.76 -0.57 -5.66
N THR A 55 -28.71 -0.74 -6.57
CA THR A 55 -30.11 -1.07 -6.27
C THR A 55 -30.51 -2.33 -7.00
N PRO A 56 -31.68 -2.94 -6.70
CA PRO A 56 -32.11 -4.17 -7.40
C PRO A 56 -32.23 -4.04 -8.92
N ASN A 57 -32.42 -2.83 -9.44
CA ASN A 57 -32.66 -2.59 -10.87
C ASN A 57 -31.53 -1.87 -11.59
N GLN A 58 -30.52 -1.38 -10.85
CA GLN A 58 -29.37 -0.70 -11.47
C GLN A 58 -28.14 -0.74 -10.57
N ALA A 59 -26.98 -0.59 -11.22
CA ALA A 59 -25.73 -0.33 -10.53
C ALA A 59 -24.85 0.60 -11.40
N PHE A 60 -24.18 1.57 -10.77
CA PHE A 60 -23.17 2.38 -11.43
C PHE A 60 -22.10 2.79 -10.45
N TYR A 61 -20.94 3.17 -10.95
CA TYR A 61 -19.93 3.92 -10.24
C TYR A 61 -19.37 5.02 -11.15
N PHE A 62 -18.95 6.09 -10.53
CA PHE A 62 -18.29 7.23 -11.17
C PHE A 62 -17.07 7.60 -10.34
N LEU A 63 -15.93 7.72 -11.00
CA LEU A 63 -14.67 8.13 -10.40
C LEU A 63 -14.18 9.38 -11.09
N ASP A 64 -13.65 10.34 -10.33
CA ASP A 64 -13.02 11.51 -10.88
C ASP A 64 -11.66 11.77 -10.24
N SER A 65 -10.71 12.21 -11.06
CA SER A 65 -9.39 12.63 -10.66
C SER A 65 -8.93 13.78 -11.53
N ILE A 66 -8.35 14.81 -10.93
CA ILE A 66 -7.79 15.92 -11.69
C ILE A 66 -6.70 15.50 -12.69
N GLU A 67 -6.05 14.37 -12.45
CA GLU A 67 -5.06 13.79 -13.36
C GLU A 67 -5.69 12.93 -14.46
N GLY A 68 -6.96 12.53 -14.31
CA GLY A 68 -7.67 11.70 -15.28
C GLY A 68 -7.92 12.44 -16.60
N GLN A 69 -7.71 11.75 -17.72
CA GLN A 69 -7.95 12.33 -19.05
C GLN A 69 -9.42 12.69 -19.28
N TRP A 70 -10.36 12.00 -18.62
CA TRP A 70 -11.80 12.28 -18.65
C TRP A 70 -12.20 13.52 -17.86
N ASN A 71 -11.37 14.01 -16.96
CA ASN A 71 -11.60 15.24 -16.21
C ASN A 71 -11.26 16.45 -17.08
N ARG A 72 -12.27 16.99 -17.76
CA ARG A 72 -12.11 18.01 -18.81
C ARG A 72 -12.44 19.43 -18.38
N GLY A 73 -12.54 19.67 -17.13
CA GLY A 73 -12.91 20.95 -16.60
C GLY A 73 -14.15 20.86 -15.73
N ARG A 74 -14.04 21.47 -14.61
CA ARG A 74 -15.10 21.64 -13.63
C ARG A 74 -15.16 23.11 -13.30
N ASP A 75 -16.35 23.61 -13.06
CA ASP A 75 -16.55 25.03 -12.75
C ASP A 75 -15.99 25.42 -11.38
N GLU A 76 -15.81 24.43 -10.50
CA GLU A 76 -15.37 24.65 -9.12
C GLU A 76 -13.92 25.10 -8.99
N ARG A 77 -13.08 24.76 -9.96
CA ARG A 77 -11.66 25.15 -9.97
C ARG A 77 -11.05 25.11 -11.38
N PRO A 78 -9.97 25.85 -11.61
CA PRO A 78 -9.26 25.78 -12.88
C PRO A 78 -8.77 24.35 -13.19
N ASN A 79 -8.86 23.97 -14.46
CA ASN A 79 -8.22 22.76 -14.99
C ASN A 79 -7.13 23.20 -15.99
N LEU A 80 -5.87 23.06 -15.59
CA LEU A 80 -4.72 23.56 -16.36
C LEU A 80 -4.23 22.57 -17.42
N GLY A 81 -4.93 21.44 -17.61
CA GLY A 81 -4.59 20.46 -18.64
C GLY A 81 -3.37 19.61 -18.34
N HIS A 82 -2.88 19.58 -17.08
CA HIS A 82 -1.81 18.70 -16.65
C HIS A 82 -2.32 17.28 -16.55
N LYS A 83 -2.30 16.55 -17.65
CA LYS A 83 -2.82 15.19 -17.78
C LYS A 83 -1.69 14.22 -18.11
N LEU A 84 -1.66 13.11 -17.39
CA LEU A 84 -0.78 11.98 -17.72
C LEU A 84 -1.37 11.20 -18.90
N ARG A 85 -0.50 10.59 -19.69
CA ARG A 85 -0.94 9.66 -20.74
C ARG A 85 -1.41 8.36 -20.10
N HIS A 86 -2.36 7.72 -20.76
CA HIS A 86 -2.90 6.44 -20.28
C HIS A 86 -1.80 5.40 -20.08
N LYS A 87 -1.70 4.86 -18.88
CA LYS A 87 -0.65 3.91 -18.44
C LYS A 87 0.79 4.44 -18.49
N GLU A 88 0.97 5.74 -18.46
CA GLU A 88 2.30 6.36 -18.46
C GLU A 88 2.50 7.27 -17.23
N GLY A 89 1.91 6.91 -16.10
CA GLY A 89 1.99 7.69 -14.85
C GLY A 89 3.22 7.41 -13.98
N TYR A 90 4.15 6.57 -14.42
CA TYR A 90 5.30 6.18 -13.59
C TYR A 90 6.34 7.28 -13.49
N PHE A 91 6.56 7.79 -12.29
CA PHE A 91 7.53 8.83 -11.95
C PHE A 91 7.42 10.15 -12.76
N PRO A 92 6.23 10.73 -12.95
CA PRO A 92 6.15 12.07 -13.50
C PRO A 92 6.68 13.08 -12.48
N VAL A 93 7.00 14.27 -12.96
CA VAL A 93 7.37 15.41 -12.11
C VAL A 93 6.24 16.46 -12.09
N PRO A 94 6.14 17.29 -11.05
CA PRO A 94 5.25 18.44 -11.09
C PRO A 94 5.58 19.37 -12.28
N PRO A 95 4.58 19.97 -12.95
CA PRO A 95 3.18 20.04 -12.56
C PRO A 95 2.31 18.87 -13.04
N ALA A 96 2.83 17.89 -13.79
CA ALA A 96 2.06 16.75 -14.25
C ALA A 96 1.64 15.84 -13.08
N ASP A 97 2.53 15.59 -12.14
CA ASP A 97 2.23 14.97 -10.85
C ASP A 97 1.54 16.00 -9.94
N GLN A 98 0.24 15.96 -9.89
CA GLN A 98 -0.56 16.87 -9.07
C GLN A 98 -0.83 16.35 -7.65
N MET A 99 -0.42 15.10 -7.35
CA MET A 99 -0.64 14.45 -6.06
C MET A 99 0.61 14.43 -5.16
N MET A 100 1.73 14.95 -5.64
CA MET A 100 3.01 14.90 -4.89
C MET A 100 2.90 15.53 -3.49
N ASN A 101 2.24 16.66 -3.35
CA ASN A 101 2.13 17.34 -2.05
C ASN A 101 1.31 16.53 -1.04
N ILE A 102 0.26 15.87 -1.48
CA ILE A 102 -0.56 15.00 -0.63
C ILE A 102 0.24 13.77 -0.19
N ARG A 103 1.00 13.15 -1.10
CA ARG A 103 1.88 12.02 -0.77
C ARG A 103 3.00 12.44 0.19
N ASN A 104 3.58 13.62 0.00
CA ASN A 104 4.57 14.16 0.92
C ASN A 104 4.01 14.35 2.35
N GLU A 105 2.77 14.83 2.48
CA GLU A 105 2.12 14.93 3.79
C GLU A 105 1.82 13.55 4.39
N MET A 106 1.38 12.59 3.58
CA MET A 106 1.22 11.19 4.03
C MET A 106 2.52 10.62 4.56
N MET A 107 3.61 10.77 3.79
CA MET A 107 4.95 10.32 4.16
C MET A 107 5.42 10.98 5.46
N GLN A 108 5.31 12.31 5.58
CA GLN A 108 5.73 13.02 6.79
C GLN A 108 4.92 12.55 8.02
N THR A 109 3.61 12.38 7.86
CA THR A 109 2.74 11.87 8.94
C THR A 109 3.12 10.45 9.35
N MET A 110 3.52 9.60 8.43
CA MET A 110 4.04 8.26 8.72
C MET A 110 5.34 8.34 9.53
N ILE A 111 6.29 9.17 9.10
CA ILE A 111 7.57 9.38 9.79
C ILE A 111 7.34 9.89 11.22
N ASP A 112 6.48 10.89 11.38
CA ASP A 112 6.11 11.46 12.68
C ASP A 112 5.40 10.44 13.58
N SER A 113 4.75 9.44 13.00
CA SER A 113 4.09 8.32 13.68
C SER A 113 5.04 7.14 13.96
N GLY A 114 6.32 7.24 13.56
CA GLY A 114 7.35 6.23 13.83
C GLY A 114 7.50 5.14 12.77
N LEU A 115 6.85 5.27 11.60
CA LEU A 115 7.07 4.37 10.47
C LEU A 115 8.37 4.75 9.75
N LYS A 116 9.10 3.76 9.26
CA LYS A 116 10.34 3.96 8.50
C LYS A 116 10.02 4.04 7.02
N VAL A 117 9.79 5.23 6.49
CA VAL A 117 9.51 5.46 5.07
C VAL A 117 10.82 5.59 4.29
N GLU A 118 10.90 4.96 3.12
CA GLU A 118 12.04 5.05 2.20
C GLU A 118 11.80 6.05 1.07
N CYS A 119 10.67 5.93 0.36
CA CYS A 119 10.33 6.84 -0.73
C CYS A 119 8.82 6.90 -0.96
N GLN A 120 8.41 7.77 -1.87
CA GLN A 120 7.06 7.86 -2.40
C GLN A 120 7.11 8.27 -3.87
N HIS A 121 6.19 7.77 -4.66
CA HIS A 121 6.09 8.14 -6.07
C HIS A 121 4.68 7.98 -6.63
N HIS A 122 4.47 8.56 -7.82
CA HIS A 122 3.30 8.29 -8.62
C HIS A 122 3.50 6.98 -9.38
N GLU A 123 2.48 6.15 -9.40
CA GLU A 123 2.47 4.87 -10.09
C GLU A 123 1.93 4.96 -11.52
N VAL A 124 1.95 3.84 -12.25
CA VAL A 124 1.64 3.78 -13.68
C VAL A 124 0.20 4.19 -14.00
N GLY A 125 -0.76 3.94 -13.10
CA GLY A 125 -2.17 4.29 -13.31
C GLY A 125 -2.38 5.80 -13.37
N THR A 126 -3.08 6.25 -14.41
CA THR A 126 -3.11 7.66 -14.84
C THR A 126 -3.99 8.59 -14.02
N ALA A 127 -4.70 8.09 -13.03
CA ALA A 127 -5.64 8.88 -12.25
C ALA A 127 -5.29 8.89 -10.77
N GLY A 128 -4.07 9.32 -10.45
CA GLY A 128 -3.63 9.50 -9.06
C GLY A 128 -3.21 8.19 -8.39
N GLN A 129 -2.70 7.22 -9.12
CA GLN A 129 -2.11 6.04 -8.51
C GLN A 129 -0.79 6.39 -7.83
N ALA A 130 -0.56 5.83 -6.66
CA ALA A 130 0.54 6.19 -5.79
C ALA A 130 1.07 4.98 -5.03
N GLU A 131 2.33 5.07 -4.65
CA GLU A 131 3.00 4.14 -3.75
C GLU A 131 3.83 4.90 -2.73
N ILE A 132 3.93 4.36 -1.52
CA ILE A 132 4.82 4.85 -0.47
C ILE A 132 5.52 3.64 0.13
N ASP A 133 6.83 3.57 -0.03
CA ASP A 133 7.61 2.41 0.38
C ASP A 133 8.08 2.55 1.82
N LEU A 134 7.88 1.48 2.57
CA LEU A 134 8.39 1.34 3.92
C LEU A 134 9.64 0.45 3.92
N ARG A 135 10.65 0.85 4.70
CA ARG A 135 11.77 -0.03 4.98
C ARG A 135 11.26 -1.31 5.62
N PHE A 136 11.72 -2.45 5.12
CA PHE A 136 11.36 -3.77 5.65
C PHE A 136 11.59 -3.87 7.17
N ASP A 137 10.76 -4.65 7.83
CA ASP A 137 10.88 -4.95 9.26
C ASP A 137 10.41 -6.39 9.54
N GLU A 138 10.51 -6.84 10.79
CA GLU A 138 10.01 -8.15 11.18
C GLU A 138 8.51 -8.30 10.86
N LEU A 139 8.11 -9.50 10.45
CA LEU A 139 6.78 -9.81 9.91
C LEU A 139 5.62 -9.23 10.73
N VAL A 140 5.61 -9.43 12.05
CA VAL A 140 4.51 -8.94 12.91
C VAL A 140 4.53 -7.43 13.03
N LYS A 141 5.72 -6.83 13.16
CA LYS A 141 5.90 -5.38 13.22
C LYS A 141 5.43 -4.72 11.94
N MET A 142 5.87 -5.24 10.79
CA MET A 142 5.47 -4.71 9.49
C MET A 142 3.96 -4.86 9.25
N ALA A 143 3.34 -5.97 9.68
CA ALA A 143 1.90 -6.11 9.61
C ALA A 143 1.15 -5.04 10.43
N ASP A 144 1.64 -4.70 11.62
CA ASP A 144 1.12 -3.61 12.43
C ASP A 144 1.33 -2.24 11.74
N ASP A 145 2.51 -2.01 11.14
CA ASP A 145 2.85 -0.78 10.40
C ASP A 145 1.95 -0.59 9.18
N MET A 146 1.64 -1.66 8.44
CA MET A 146 0.72 -1.60 7.31
C MET A 146 -0.72 -1.23 7.72
N MET A 147 -1.16 -1.59 8.90
CA MET A 147 -2.46 -1.12 9.41
C MET A 147 -2.43 0.39 9.68
N MET A 148 -1.34 0.90 10.28
CA MET A 148 -1.14 2.32 10.52
C MET A 148 -0.98 3.09 9.22
N TYR A 149 -0.20 2.58 8.27
CA TYR A 149 -0.04 3.09 6.90
C TYR A 149 -1.41 3.38 6.25
N LYS A 150 -2.26 2.36 6.16
CA LYS A 150 -3.61 2.50 5.55
C LYS A 150 -4.48 3.51 6.27
N TYR A 151 -4.37 3.59 7.59
CA TYR A 151 -5.10 4.58 8.39
C TYR A 151 -4.62 6.00 8.07
N ILE A 152 -3.31 6.23 8.07
CA ILE A 152 -2.71 7.54 7.78
C ILE A 152 -3.06 8.00 6.37
N VAL A 153 -2.84 7.15 5.36
CA VAL A 153 -3.11 7.47 3.95
C VAL A 153 -4.56 7.92 3.75
N LYS A 154 -5.51 7.18 4.30
CA LYS A 154 -6.94 7.52 4.20
C LYS A 154 -7.30 8.82 4.92
N ASN A 155 -6.74 9.06 6.11
CA ASN A 155 -7.05 10.25 6.88
C ASN A 155 -6.42 11.52 6.31
N VAL A 156 -5.19 11.44 5.81
CA VAL A 156 -4.55 12.57 5.13
C VAL A 156 -5.30 12.91 3.85
N ALA A 157 -5.71 11.92 3.05
CA ALA A 157 -6.53 12.18 1.87
C ALA A 157 -7.86 12.86 2.23
N ALA A 158 -8.55 12.39 3.27
CA ALA A 158 -9.80 12.99 3.75
C ALA A 158 -9.62 14.45 4.19
N LYS A 159 -8.51 14.80 4.83
CA LYS A 159 -8.14 16.18 5.19
C LYS A 159 -8.08 17.09 3.96
N HIS A 160 -7.70 16.55 2.81
CA HIS A 160 -7.64 17.25 1.52
C HIS A 160 -8.93 17.13 0.68
N ASN A 161 -10.04 16.68 1.29
CA ASN A 161 -11.28 16.37 0.58
C ASN A 161 -11.08 15.41 -0.60
N ARG A 162 -10.26 14.40 -0.40
CA ARG A 162 -9.98 13.35 -1.36
C ARG A 162 -10.25 11.98 -0.74
N MET A 163 -10.37 10.99 -1.61
CA MET A 163 -10.61 9.61 -1.20
C MET A 163 -9.47 8.73 -1.69
N VAL A 164 -9.05 7.79 -0.85
CA VAL A 164 -8.07 6.77 -1.20
C VAL A 164 -8.71 5.39 -1.21
N THR A 165 -8.36 4.61 -2.21
CA THR A 165 -8.71 3.20 -2.29
C THR A 165 -7.49 2.31 -2.53
N PHE A 166 -7.46 1.19 -1.84
CA PHE A 166 -6.55 0.06 -2.08
C PHE A 166 -7.21 -1.04 -2.93
N MET A 167 -8.30 -0.71 -3.61
CA MET A 167 -8.98 -1.64 -4.52
C MET A 167 -8.03 -2.04 -5.66
N PRO A 168 -7.90 -3.34 -5.98
CA PRO A 168 -6.95 -3.80 -6.99
C PRO A 168 -7.16 -3.19 -8.38
N LYS A 169 -8.40 -2.99 -8.80
CA LYS A 169 -8.74 -2.47 -10.13
C LYS A 169 -9.91 -1.49 -10.08
N PRO A 170 -9.70 -0.26 -9.57
CA PRO A 170 -10.80 0.72 -9.47
C PRO A 170 -11.18 1.33 -10.83
N ILE A 171 -10.25 1.35 -11.79
CA ILE A 171 -10.47 1.95 -13.12
C ILE A 171 -10.42 0.84 -14.17
N PHE A 172 -11.52 0.72 -14.92
CA PHE A 172 -11.56 -0.24 -16.03
C PHE A 172 -10.53 0.12 -17.11
N GLY A 173 -9.75 -0.86 -17.54
CA GLY A 173 -8.77 -0.71 -18.61
C GLY A 173 -7.43 -0.05 -18.20
N ASP A 174 -7.33 0.54 -17.01
CA ASP A 174 -6.07 1.08 -16.50
C ASP A 174 -5.27 0.05 -15.70
N ASN A 175 -4.08 0.43 -15.22
CA ASN A 175 -3.30 -0.39 -14.32
C ASN A 175 -4.02 -0.57 -12.98
N GLY A 176 -3.74 -1.68 -12.32
CA GLY A 176 -4.27 -1.96 -10.99
C GLY A 176 -3.23 -1.73 -9.91
N SER A 177 -3.70 -1.70 -8.67
CA SER A 177 -2.86 -1.62 -7.48
C SER A 177 -2.41 -3.01 -7.04
N GLY A 178 -1.10 -3.21 -6.97
CA GLY A 178 -0.46 -4.36 -6.39
C GLY A 178 -0.16 -4.18 -4.90
N MET A 179 0.31 -5.25 -4.31
CA MET A 179 1.07 -5.25 -3.06
C MET A 179 2.16 -6.30 -3.20
N HIS A 180 3.22 -5.94 -3.89
CA HIS A 180 4.42 -6.78 -3.95
C HIS A 180 4.96 -6.91 -2.53
N THR A 181 5.42 -8.09 -2.17
CA THR A 181 5.92 -8.32 -0.81
C THR A 181 7.28 -8.97 -0.86
N HIS A 182 8.30 -8.20 -0.57
CA HIS A 182 9.65 -8.70 -0.42
C HIS A 182 9.75 -9.50 0.87
N ILE A 183 10.39 -10.67 0.81
CA ILE A 183 10.55 -11.57 1.96
C ILE A 183 12.02 -11.97 2.06
N SER A 184 12.54 -11.99 3.28
CA SER A 184 13.80 -12.62 3.59
C SER A 184 13.72 -13.39 4.91
N LEU A 185 14.38 -14.55 4.93
CA LEU A 185 14.49 -15.41 6.09
C LEU A 185 15.91 -15.36 6.66
N TRP A 186 16.00 -15.39 7.99
CA TRP A 186 17.26 -15.25 8.69
C TRP A 186 17.38 -16.28 9.80
N LYS A 187 18.61 -16.65 10.14
CA LYS A 187 18.93 -17.53 11.27
C LYS A 187 20.19 -17.07 11.97
N GLY A 188 20.09 -16.73 13.25
CA GLY A 188 21.22 -16.27 14.03
C GLY A 188 21.87 -14.97 13.51
N GLY A 189 21.12 -14.17 12.74
CA GLY A 189 21.61 -12.95 12.10
C GLY A 189 22.13 -13.12 10.66
N ASP A 190 22.17 -14.35 10.15
CA ASP A 190 22.61 -14.65 8.79
C ASP A 190 21.43 -14.74 7.82
N PRO A 191 21.49 -14.10 6.62
CA PRO A 191 20.44 -14.16 5.62
C PRO A 191 20.46 -15.51 4.88
N LEU A 192 19.34 -16.23 4.91
CA LEU A 192 19.27 -17.59 4.35
C LEU A 192 19.17 -17.64 2.82
N PHE A 193 18.76 -16.54 2.18
CA PHE A 193 18.68 -16.46 0.71
C PHE A 193 19.99 -16.04 0.05
N ALA A 194 20.93 -15.49 0.81
CA ALA A 194 22.28 -15.20 0.30
C ALA A 194 23.11 -16.48 0.22
N GLY A 195 23.91 -16.60 -0.83
CA GLY A 195 24.75 -17.78 -1.04
C GLY A 195 25.83 -17.55 -2.12
N SER A 196 26.45 -18.65 -2.56
CA SER A 196 27.49 -18.64 -3.57
C SER A 196 27.01 -19.06 -4.98
N GLY A 197 25.72 -19.31 -5.12
CA GLY A 197 25.13 -19.71 -6.41
C GLY A 197 24.93 -18.54 -7.38
N TYR A 198 24.15 -18.78 -8.44
CA TYR A 198 23.83 -17.76 -9.44
C TYR A 198 23.26 -16.49 -8.77
N ALA A 199 23.76 -15.33 -9.20
CA ALA A 199 23.39 -14.01 -8.67
C ALA A 199 23.60 -13.84 -7.13
N GLY A 200 24.49 -14.63 -6.51
CA GLY A 200 24.74 -14.56 -5.07
C GLY A 200 23.64 -15.18 -4.21
N LEU A 201 22.83 -16.06 -4.79
CA LEU A 201 21.71 -16.71 -4.10
C LEU A 201 22.13 -18.08 -3.54
N SER A 202 21.42 -18.49 -2.49
CA SER A 202 21.49 -19.85 -1.95
C SER A 202 20.52 -20.79 -2.68
N GLU A 203 20.61 -22.10 -2.39
CA GLU A 203 19.64 -23.08 -2.90
C GLU A 203 18.22 -22.89 -2.32
N MET A 204 18.08 -22.08 -1.27
CA MET A 204 16.80 -21.79 -0.63
C MET A 204 16.06 -20.61 -1.31
N ALA A 205 16.74 -19.80 -2.10
CA ALA A 205 16.22 -18.56 -2.70
C ALA A 205 15.41 -18.80 -4.03
#